data_097b1bee0c0b4204e99073b511d3ebe9
#
_entry.id   097b1bee0c0b4204e99073b511d3ebe9
#
_cell.length_a   1.000
_cell.length_b   1.000
_cell.length_c   1.000
_cell.angle_alpha   90.00
_cell.angle_beta   90.00
_cell.angle_gamma   90.00
#
_symmetry.space_group_name_H-M   'P 1'
#
loop_
_entity.id
_entity.type
_entity.pdbx_description
1 polymer ?
#
loop_
_entity_poly.entity_id
_entity_poly.type
_entity_poly.pdbx_seq_one_letter_code
_entity_poly.pdbx_strand_id
1 'polypeptide(L)'
;TVWGDDLTTTAKDGLTIGEKVTFKLWNSDMNTESTLVVTKWDAGSDAYTIDGISIASNIIVSGATSADAYKLYQNVPNPFNGTTTVKFYVPESTEVTIGVYNMLGEYVAEVTNDIFNVGKHEVTFDANDLGQGTYFVRMNTDSFTATKSMNIVK
;
A
#
# COMPACT_ATOMS: atom_id res chain seq x y z
N THR A 1 -12.96 10.95 -20.08
CA THR A 1 -13.08 12.09 -21.01
C THR A 1 -12.79 13.35 -20.22
N VAL A 2 -11.94 14.21 -20.76
CA VAL A 2 -11.63 15.52 -20.20
C VAL A 2 -12.36 16.57 -21.04
N TRP A 3 -13.04 17.50 -20.39
CA TRP A 3 -13.85 18.51 -21.04
C TRP A 3 -13.11 19.84 -21.11
N GLY A 4 -13.26 20.54 -22.24
CA GLY A 4 -12.80 21.92 -22.37
C GLY A 4 -13.72 22.89 -21.63
N ASP A 5 -13.16 24.05 -21.28
CA ASP A 5 -13.87 25.13 -20.64
C ASP A 5 -14.89 25.75 -21.64
N ASP A 6 -16.12 25.98 -21.21
CA ASP A 6 -17.16 26.65 -22.01
C ASP A 6 -16.97 28.16 -21.89
N LEU A 7 -16.43 28.75 -22.94
CA LEU A 7 -16.17 30.19 -22.99
C LEU A 7 -17.45 31.06 -23.00
N THR A 8 -18.64 30.46 -23.10
CA THR A 8 -19.93 31.17 -23.03
C THR A 8 -20.42 31.39 -21.61
N THR A 9 -19.81 30.70 -20.62
CA THR A 9 -20.10 30.86 -19.21
C THR A 9 -19.03 31.74 -18.50
N THR A 10 -19.41 32.35 -17.37
CA THR A 10 -18.48 33.15 -16.57
C THR A 10 -17.74 32.30 -15.55
N ALA A 11 -18.15 31.06 -15.35
CA ALA A 11 -17.51 30.11 -14.44
C ALA A 11 -16.58 29.20 -15.23
N LYS A 12 -15.39 28.94 -14.68
CA LYS A 12 -14.48 27.93 -15.25
C LYS A 12 -15.04 26.55 -14.91
N ASP A 13 -15.58 25.87 -15.94
CA ASP A 13 -16.22 24.55 -15.82
C ASP A 13 -15.49 23.44 -16.61
N GLY A 14 -14.34 23.75 -17.20
CA GLY A 14 -13.48 22.83 -17.93
C GLY A 14 -12.03 23.28 -18.00
N LEU A 15 -11.25 22.67 -18.89
CA LEU A 15 -9.85 22.98 -19.11
C LEU A 15 -9.66 23.96 -20.26
N THR A 16 -8.77 24.92 -20.09
CA THR A 16 -8.33 25.82 -21.17
C THR A 16 -7.21 25.18 -21.99
N ILE A 17 -7.10 25.59 -23.28
CA ILE A 17 -6.03 25.09 -24.16
C ILE A 17 -4.66 25.36 -23.53
N GLY A 18 -3.82 24.32 -23.47
CA GLY A 18 -2.48 24.37 -22.86
C GLY A 18 -2.45 24.16 -21.35
N GLU A 19 -3.61 24.06 -20.71
CA GLU A 19 -3.66 23.77 -19.28
C GLU A 19 -3.25 22.31 -19.00
N LYS A 20 -2.47 22.12 -17.94
CA LYS A 20 -1.99 20.80 -17.56
C LYS A 20 -3.08 19.95 -16.92
N VAL A 21 -3.19 18.71 -17.42
CA VAL A 21 -4.07 17.70 -16.86
C VAL A 21 -3.32 16.93 -15.76
N THR A 22 -3.89 16.91 -14.56
CA THR A 22 -3.39 16.11 -13.46
C THR A 22 -4.25 14.87 -13.32
N PHE A 23 -3.60 13.70 -13.30
CA PHE A 23 -4.28 12.43 -13.11
C PHE A 23 -4.18 12.00 -11.66
N LYS A 24 -5.27 11.46 -11.13
CA LYS A 24 -5.35 10.95 -9.78
C LYS A 24 -5.89 9.52 -9.80
N LEU A 25 -5.34 8.68 -8.95
CA LEU A 25 -5.79 7.33 -8.71
C LEU A 25 -6.47 7.27 -7.35
N TRP A 26 -7.72 6.86 -7.34
CA TRP A 26 -8.44 6.57 -6.13
C TRP A 26 -8.32 5.08 -5.76
N ASN A 27 -7.81 4.80 -4.57
CA ASN A 27 -7.79 3.46 -4.00
C ASN A 27 -8.96 3.31 -3.01
N SER A 28 -10.01 2.59 -3.42
CA SER A 28 -11.21 2.40 -2.61
C SER A 28 -10.98 1.59 -1.34
N ASP A 29 -10.04 0.64 -1.37
CA ASP A 29 -9.73 -0.24 -0.24
C ASP A 29 -9.03 0.50 0.91
N MET A 30 -8.23 1.50 0.54
CA MET A 30 -7.43 2.30 1.47
C MET A 30 -8.04 3.67 1.74
N ASN A 31 -9.10 4.03 1.00
CA ASN A 31 -9.71 5.36 1.01
C ASN A 31 -8.68 6.48 0.80
N THR A 32 -7.76 6.28 -0.14
CA THR A 32 -6.65 7.20 -0.43
C THR A 32 -6.62 7.61 -1.89
N GLU A 33 -6.19 8.85 -2.11
CA GLU A 33 -5.95 9.40 -3.44
C GLU A 33 -4.44 9.55 -3.67
N SER A 34 -3.96 9.13 -4.82
CA SER A 34 -2.57 9.26 -5.24
C SER A 34 -2.48 10.01 -6.55
N THR A 35 -1.46 10.84 -6.71
CA THR A 35 -1.22 11.52 -7.98
C THR A 35 -0.49 10.58 -8.94
N LEU A 36 -0.98 10.47 -10.17
CA LEU A 36 -0.30 9.77 -11.25
C LEU A 36 0.62 10.75 -11.99
N VAL A 37 1.87 10.37 -12.17
CA VAL A 37 2.83 11.11 -12.99
C VAL A 37 3.11 10.30 -14.25
N VAL A 38 2.81 10.89 -15.38
CA VAL A 38 3.19 10.32 -16.67
C VAL A 38 4.65 10.66 -16.93
N THR A 39 5.49 9.65 -17.04
CA THR A 39 6.93 9.81 -17.28
C THR A 39 7.31 9.64 -18.73
N LYS A 40 6.41 9.08 -19.54
CA LYS A 40 6.60 8.96 -20.98
C LYS A 40 5.27 9.08 -21.73
N TRP A 41 5.26 9.93 -22.74
CA TRP A 41 4.19 10.08 -23.71
C TRP A 41 4.64 9.48 -25.04
N ASP A 42 3.81 8.64 -25.65
CA ASP A 42 4.03 8.14 -27.02
C ASP A 42 3.39 9.05 -28.05
N ALA A 43 2.35 9.77 -27.66
CA ALA A 43 1.72 10.83 -28.43
C ALA A 43 1.13 11.89 -27.52
N GLY A 44 1.09 13.15 -27.95
CA GLY A 44 0.54 14.26 -27.19
C GLY A 44 1.39 14.64 -25.96
N SER A 45 0.75 15.17 -24.94
CA SER A 45 1.39 15.64 -23.70
C SER A 45 0.38 15.70 -22.55
N ASP A 46 0.79 16.22 -21.40
CA ASP A 46 -0.08 16.55 -20.27
C ASP A 46 -0.88 17.85 -20.46
N ALA A 47 -0.72 18.54 -21.59
CA ALA A 47 -1.47 19.77 -21.88
C ALA A 47 -2.78 19.46 -22.63
N TYR A 48 -3.86 20.09 -22.16
CA TYR A 48 -5.14 19.97 -22.83
C TYR A 48 -5.13 20.65 -24.22
N THR A 49 -5.62 19.94 -25.23
CA THR A 49 -5.84 20.47 -26.59
C THR A 49 -7.22 20.06 -27.08
N ILE A 50 -7.86 20.93 -27.84
CA ILE A 50 -9.16 20.61 -28.50
C ILE A 50 -8.92 19.46 -29.47
N ASP A 51 -9.76 18.42 -29.41
CA ASP A 51 -9.69 17.22 -30.24
C ASP A 51 -8.31 16.51 -30.21
N GLY A 52 -7.49 16.82 -29.20
CA GLY A 52 -6.19 16.19 -29.03
C GLY A 52 -6.30 14.81 -28.41
N ILE A 53 -5.42 13.91 -28.86
CA ILE A 53 -5.24 12.59 -28.26
C ILE A 53 -3.85 12.54 -27.62
N SER A 54 -3.79 12.19 -26.33
CA SER A 54 -2.54 11.96 -25.62
C SER A 54 -2.48 10.52 -25.15
N ILE A 55 -1.38 9.84 -25.47
CA ILE A 55 -1.15 8.43 -25.15
C ILE A 55 0.06 8.35 -24.21
N ALA A 56 -0.19 7.92 -22.98
CA ALA A 56 0.83 7.67 -22.00
C ALA A 56 1.27 6.20 -22.04
N SER A 57 2.57 5.94 -22.12
CA SER A 57 3.12 4.59 -22.11
C SER A 57 3.80 4.22 -20.80
N ASN A 58 4.15 5.19 -19.97
CA ASN A 58 4.69 4.94 -18.65
C ASN A 58 4.10 5.91 -17.62
N ILE A 59 3.43 5.34 -16.62
CA ILE A 59 2.74 6.08 -15.57
C ILE A 59 3.25 5.55 -14.23
N ILE A 60 3.68 6.45 -13.35
CA ILE A 60 4.07 6.13 -11.99
C ILE A 60 3.11 6.80 -10.99
N VAL A 61 2.90 6.16 -9.85
CA VAL A 61 2.16 6.74 -8.74
C VAL A 61 3.11 7.64 -7.95
N SER A 62 2.82 8.96 -7.95
CA SER A 62 3.61 9.92 -7.18
C SER A 62 2.94 10.16 -5.82
N GLY A 63 3.73 10.19 -4.77
CA GLY A 63 3.25 10.50 -3.43
C GLY A 63 2.93 9.28 -2.55
N ALA A 64 3.00 8.06 -3.07
CA ALA A 64 3.18 6.92 -2.21
C ALA A 64 4.64 6.92 -1.74
N THR A 65 4.92 7.56 -0.61
CA THR A 65 6.14 7.20 0.10
C THR A 65 5.96 5.73 0.49
N SER A 66 6.91 4.88 0.13
CA SER A 66 6.81 3.44 0.39
C SER A 66 6.49 3.13 1.86
N ALA A 67 6.86 4.03 2.76
CA ALA A 67 6.56 3.95 4.19
C ALA A 67 5.07 4.09 4.54
N ASP A 68 4.29 4.90 3.79
CA ASP A 68 2.86 5.10 4.06
C ASP A 68 1.99 3.98 3.48
N ALA A 69 2.54 3.21 2.56
CA ALA A 69 1.81 2.15 1.87
C ALA A 69 1.99 0.77 2.51
N TYR A 70 3.12 0.50 3.18
CA TYR A 70 3.30 -0.73 3.95
C TYR A 70 2.39 -0.76 5.17
N LYS A 71 1.82 -1.89 5.48
CA LYS A 71 0.95 -2.02 6.65
C LYS A 71 1.01 -3.41 7.26
N LEU A 72 1.24 -3.47 8.57
CA LEU A 72 1.04 -4.65 9.38
C LEU A 72 -0.26 -4.50 10.15
N TYR A 73 -1.20 -5.41 9.94
CA TYR A 73 -2.48 -5.42 10.66
C TYR A 73 -2.35 -6.20 11.97
N GLN A 74 -3.34 -6.02 12.84
CA GLN A 74 -3.47 -6.84 14.03
C GLN A 74 -3.76 -8.29 13.61
N ASN A 75 -3.09 -9.26 14.24
CA ASN A 75 -3.40 -10.66 14.03
C ASN A 75 -4.84 -11.00 14.51
N VAL A 76 -5.47 -11.92 13.81
CA VAL A 76 -6.85 -12.34 14.11
C VAL A 76 -6.93 -13.86 14.09
N PRO A 77 -7.43 -14.45 15.16
CA PRO A 77 -7.89 -13.85 16.42
C PRO A 77 -6.74 -13.27 17.28
N ASN A 78 -7.06 -12.37 18.19
CA ASN A 78 -6.18 -11.89 19.26
C ASN A 78 -7.04 -11.44 20.46
N PRO A 79 -6.97 -12.09 21.64
CA PRO A 79 -6.13 -13.25 21.96
C PRO A 79 -6.47 -14.51 21.17
N PHE A 80 -5.54 -15.45 21.12
CA PHE A 80 -5.73 -16.71 20.40
C PHE A 80 -5.15 -17.92 21.15
N ASN A 81 -5.64 -19.11 20.79
CA ASN A 81 -5.14 -20.41 21.23
C ASN A 81 -4.73 -21.22 20.01
N GLY A 82 -3.50 -21.70 19.98
CA GLY A 82 -2.94 -22.47 18.85
C GLY A 82 -2.55 -21.60 17.67
N THR A 83 -3.49 -21.20 16.83
CA THR A 83 -3.19 -20.51 15.57
C THR A 83 -3.83 -19.13 15.47
N THR A 84 -3.16 -18.24 14.71
CA THR A 84 -3.67 -16.92 14.34
C THR A 84 -3.24 -16.54 12.92
N THR A 85 -3.93 -15.61 12.28
CA THR A 85 -3.58 -15.09 10.95
C THR A 85 -3.00 -13.70 11.09
N VAL A 86 -1.81 -13.50 10.55
CA VAL A 86 -1.15 -12.20 10.41
C VAL A 86 -1.42 -11.69 8.99
N LYS A 87 -1.98 -10.48 8.91
CA LYS A 87 -2.28 -9.82 7.63
C LYS A 87 -1.35 -8.62 7.45
N PHE A 88 -0.93 -8.39 6.21
CA PHE A 88 -0.10 -7.23 5.89
C PHE A 88 -0.32 -6.78 4.44
N TYR A 89 0.17 -5.60 4.12
CA TYR A 89 0.15 -5.02 2.78
C TYR A 89 1.55 -4.58 2.39
N VAL A 90 1.93 -4.86 1.15
CA VAL A 90 3.15 -4.36 0.53
C VAL A 90 2.83 -3.58 -0.75
N PRO A 91 3.40 -2.39 -0.95
CA PRO A 91 3.11 -1.52 -2.10
C PRO A 91 3.90 -1.91 -3.36
N GLU A 92 4.92 -2.73 -3.20
CA GLU A 92 5.82 -3.19 -4.25
C GLU A 92 6.28 -4.61 -3.97
N SER A 93 6.80 -5.29 -4.98
CA SER A 93 7.38 -6.64 -4.78
C SER A 93 8.65 -6.51 -3.95
N THR A 94 8.65 -7.12 -2.77
CA THR A 94 9.74 -7.00 -1.80
C THR A 94 9.87 -8.23 -0.92
N GLU A 95 11.05 -8.43 -0.37
CA GLU A 95 11.28 -9.41 0.68
C GLU A 95 10.63 -8.92 1.98
N VAL A 96 9.85 -9.79 2.61
CA VAL A 96 9.17 -9.52 3.88
C VAL A 96 9.57 -10.59 4.88
N THR A 97 10.19 -10.16 5.97
CA THR A 97 10.44 -11.01 7.14
C THR A 97 9.46 -10.65 8.24
N ILE A 98 8.69 -11.63 8.72
CA ILE A 98 7.82 -11.47 9.89
C ILE A 98 8.28 -12.44 10.97
N GLY A 99 8.69 -11.89 12.10
CA GLY A 99 9.15 -12.64 13.25
C GLY A 99 8.34 -12.36 14.51
N VAL A 100 8.37 -13.31 15.43
CA VAL A 100 7.75 -13.22 16.76
C VAL A 100 8.82 -13.01 17.80
N TYR A 101 8.58 -12.10 18.72
CA TYR A 101 9.48 -11.70 19.77
C TYR A 101 8.77 -11.77 21.14
N ASN A 102 9.51 -12.15 22.17
CA ASN A 102 8.99 -12.13 23.54
C ASN A 102 9.04 -10.70 24.14
N MET A 103 8.64 -10.57 25.41
CA MET A 103 8.65 -9.27 26.11
C MET A 103 10.06 -8.70 26.34
N LEU A 104 11.10 -9.51 26.27
CA LEU A 104 12.51 -9.07 26.37
C LEU A 104 13.06 -8.61 25.02
N GLY A 105 12.27 -8.75 23.94
CA GLY A 105 12.71 -8.43 22.56
C GLY A 105 13.52 -9.54 21.91
N GLU A 106 13.58 -10.74 22.50
CA GLU A 106 14.27 -11.88 21.93
C GLU A 106 13.39 -12.53 20.84
N TYR A 107 14.00 -12.87 19.71
CA TYR A 107 13.36 -13.60 18.63
C TYR A 107 13.04 -15.03 19.07
N VAL A 108 11.79 -15.44 18.91
CA VAL A 108 11.32 -16.76 19.38
C VAL A 108 10.72 -17.63 18.29
N ALA A 109 10.22 -17.05 17.21
CA ALA A 109 9.67 -17.82 16.10
C ALA A 109 9.61 -16.99 14.81
N GLU A 110 9.59 -17.69 13.66
CA GLU A 110 9.36 -17.08 12.34
C GLU A 110 7.89 -17.29 11.92
N VAL A 111 7.30 -16.27 11.36
CA VAL A 111 5.97 -16.35 10.71
C VAL A 111 6.16 -16.57 9.21
N THR A 112 7.04 -15.79 8.59
CA THR A 112 7.41 -15.92 7.18
C THR A 112 8.70 -15.15 6.88
N ASN A 113 9.42 -15.61 5.85
CA ASN A 113 10.57 -14.93 5.27
C ASN A 113 10.57 -15.24 3.77
N ASP A 114 9.92 -14.39 2.97
CA ASP A 114 9.70 -14.66 1.56
C ASP A 114 9.50 -13.37 0.75
N ILE A 115 9.53 -13.46 -0.58
CA ILE A 115 9.24 -12.35 -1.49
C ILE A 115 7.74 -12.32 -1.76
N PHE A 116 7.12 -11.17 -1.47
CA PHE A 116 5.70 -10.94 -1.72
C PHE A 116 5.52 -9.91 -2.83
N ASN A 117 4.60 -10.19 -3.76
CA ASN A 117 4.17 -9.23 -4.76
C ASN A 117 3.32 -8.12 -4.13
N VAL A 118 3.16 -7.00 -4.87
CA VAL A 118 2.27 -5.90 -4.44
C VAL A 118 0.87 -6.41 -4.06
N GLY A 119 0.37 -5.97 -2.92
CA GLY A 119 -0.98 -6.30 -2.47
C GLY A 119 -1.11 -6.68 -1.01
N LYS A 120 -2.29 -7.20 -0.67
CA LYS A 120 -2.62 -7.73 0.66
C LYS A 120 -2.25 -9.20 0.74
N HIS A 121 -1.62 -9.56 1.85
CA HIS A 121 -1.19 -10.93 2.13
C HIS A 121 -1.64 -11.35 3.52
N GLU A 122 -1.78 -12.64 3.70
CA GLU A 122 -2.11 -13.28 4.98
C GLU A 122 -1.28 -14.55 5.15
N VAL A 123 -0.72 -14.71 6.34
CA VAL A 123 0.07 -15.88 6.73
C VAL A 123 -0.46 -16.40 8.06
N THR A 124 -0.69 -17.71 8.13
CA THR A 124 -1.11 -18.37 9.38
C THR A 124 0.12 -18.67 10.22
N PHE A 125 0.07 -18.30 11.49
CA PHE A 125 1.09 -18.59 12.48
C PHE A 125 0.56 -19.60 13.49
N ASP A 126 1.33 -20.65 13.71
CA ASP A 126 1.10 -21.68 14.75
C ASP A 126 1.99 -21.39 15.96
N ALA A 127 1.35 -21.17 17.11
CA ALA A 127 2.02 -20.86 18.37
C ALA A 127 1.93 -22.00 19.39
N ASN A 128 1.68 -23.24 18.97
CA ASN A 128 1.54 -24.37 19.90
C ASN A 128 2.78 -24.60 20.76
N ASP A 129 3.96 -24.31 20.22
CA ASP A 129 5.25 -24.45 20.92
C ASP A 129 5.57 -23.27 21.86
N LEU A 130 4.81 -22.17 21.79
CA LEU A 130 5.00 -21.00 22.64
C LEU A 130 4.13 -21.09 23.90
N GLY A 131 4.63 -20.55 25.00
CA GLY A 131 3.87 -20.42 26.26
C GLY A 131 2.75 -19.38 26.14
N GLN A 132 1.77 -19.45 27.05
CA GLN A 132 0.81 -18.36 27.18
C GLN A 132 1.53 -17.06 27.58
N GLY A 133 1.09 -15.93 27.04
CA GLY A 133 1.69 -14.63 27.34
C GLY A 133 1.54 -13.62 26.22
N THR A 134 2.16 -12.46 26.44
CA THR A 134 2.24 -11.39 25.45
C THR A 134 3.51 -11.50 24.63
N TYR A 135 3.35 -11.44 23.32
CA TYR A 135 4.41 -11.45 22.32
C TYR A 135 4.25 -10.27 21.38
N PHE A 136 5.25 -10.04 20.54
CA PHE A 136 5.24 -9.02 19.50
C PHE A 136 5.50 -9.65 18.15
N VAL A 137 4.63 -9.43 17.21
CA VAL A 137 4.88 -9.74 15.79
C VAL A 137 5.47 -8.51 15.13
N ARG A 138 6.63 -8.67 14.48
CA ARG A 138 7.34 -7.61 13.78
C ARG A 138 7.53 -7.97 12.34
N MET A 139 7.11 -7.07 11.47
CA MET A 139 7.34 -7.11 10.03
C MET A 139 8.52 -6.19 9.70
N ASN A 140 9.46 -6.71 8.92
CA ASN A 140 10.60 -5.96 8.37
C ASN A 140 10.64 -6.13 6.85
N THR A 141 10.94 -5.04 6.16
CA THR A 141 11.34 -4.99 4.76
C THR A 141 12.55 -4.07 4.65
N ASP A 142 13.13 -3.91 3.46
CA ASP A 142 14.28 -3.00 3.26
C ASP A 142 13.96 -1.54 3.67
N SER A 143 12.70 -1.12 3.54
CA SER A 143 12.29 0.29 3.74
C SER A 143 11.28 0.49 4.87
N PHE A 144 10.79 -0.59 5.52
CA PHE A 144 9.72 -0.48 6.48
C PHE A 144 9.84 -1.48 7.64
N THR A 145 9.50 -1.02 8.83
CA THR A 145 9.37 -1.86 10.03
C THR A 145 8.10 -1.52 10.78
N ALA A 146 7.32 -2.53 11.15
CA ALA A 146 6.15 -2.36 12.01
C ALA A 146 6.04 -3.49 13.04
N THR A 147 5.45 -3.17 14.18
CA THR A 147 5.27 -4.14 15.27
C THR A 147 3.83 -4.07 15.79
N LYS A 148 3.26 -5.23 16.08
CA LYS A 148 1.96 -5.39 16.75
C LYS A 148 2.12 -6.34 17.94
N SER A 149 1.36 -6.11 18.99
CA SER A 149 1.28 -7.04 20.13
C SER A 149 0.30 -8.17 19.82
N MET A 150 0.59 -9.37 20.29
CA MET A 150 -0.31 -10.51 20.25
C MET A 150 -0.32 -11.24 21.57
N ASN A 151 -1.47 -11.78 21.95
CA ASN A 151 -1.66 -12.48 23.22
C ASN A 151 -2.03 -13.94 22.97
N ILE A 152 -1.21 -14.84 23.50
CA ILE A 152 -1.45 -16.28 23.47
C ILE A 152 -2.12 -16.69 24.78
N VAL A 153 -3.24 -17.40 24.64
CA VAL A 153 -3.96 -18.03 25.76
C VAL A 153 -3.97 -19.54 25.56
N LYS A 154 -3.93 -20.31 26.63
CA LYS A 154 -3.98 -21.78 26.61
C LYS A 154 -5.08 -22.28 27.54
#